data_c0e1a9c9075a4f66822a284fdf40f14e
#
_entry.id   c0e1a9c9075a4f66822a284fdf40f14e
#
_cell.length_a   1.000
_cell.length_b   1.000
_cell.length_c   1.000
_cell.angle_alpha   90.00
_cell.angle_beta   90.00
_cell.angle_gamma   90.00
#
_symmetry.space_group_name_H-M   'P 1'
#
loop_
_entity.id
_entity.type
_entity.pdbx_description
1 polymer ?
#
loop_
_entity_poly.entity_id
_entity_poly.type
_entity_poly.pdbx_seq_one_letter_code
_entity_poly.pdbx_strand_id
1 'polypeptide(L)'
;VTRILALFLLLWAAASASAEPRLIVNIDNPNFRKLVVAVPELIVAPEGDPELKQLATEASEELKRLFNFCGLFNVMDAAAYKDLMKNAKAGGSPAGLEGIDLPSWKAIGIESLTVGEISRDGKDLQLAMRTADVYQGKLLVGKKYSKVEGKHLKRAMARYADRVLEAYTGKPGIFSSRLVFVGRRVKGVPKQIFVSDFDGSNAVPISGGKAPALSPSWSRDGRFVTYTSFEDGNPDLFIYELATGKRRKLSGRKGINSGANWAPNNKIVAFTGSEEGDADIYTLKPDGSGTKAVGWPSSRAASATRTSSSRS
;
A
#
# COMPACT_ATOMS: atom_id res chain seq x y z
N VAL A 1 -38.55 14.59 39.77
CA VAL A 1 -37.71 13.40 39.55
C VAL A 1 -38.18 12.63 38.34
N THR A 2 -39.49 12.44 38.11
CA THR A 2 -40.07 11.65 37.00
C THR A 2 -39.83 12.26 35.61
N ARG A 3 -39.72 13.57 35.49
CA ARG A 3 -39.44 14.25 34.16
C ARG A 3 -37.99 14.18 33.74
N ILE A 4 -37.06 14.07 34.66
CA ILE A 4 -35.63 13.92 34.38
C ILE A 4 -35.29 12.49 33.95
N LEU A 5 -35.97 11.49 34.51
CA LEU A 5 -35.80 10.08 34.12
C LEU A 5 -36.30 9.81 32.69
N ALA A 6 -37.39 10.47 32.26
CA ALA A 6 -37.89 10.36 30.90
C ALA A 6 -36.96 10.95 29.84
N LEU A 7 -36.24 12.03 30.19
CA LEU A 7 -35.24 12.64 29.27
C LEU A 7 -34.00 11.74 29.11
N PHE A 8 -33.57 11.03 30.14
CA PHE A 8 -32.45 10.08 30.09
C PHE A 8 -32.79 8.83 29.31
N LEU A 9 -34.01 8.34 29.38
CA LEU A 9 -34.47 7.19 28.57
C LEU A 9 -34.60 7.55 27.06
N LEU A 10 -34.97 8.78 26.73
CA LEU A 10 -35.00 9.26 25.34
C LEU A 10 -33.61 9.49 24.74
N LEU A 11 -32.64 9.89 25.54
CA LEU A 11 -31.23 10.02 25.11
C LEU A 11 -30.52 8.65 24.90
N TRP A 12 -30.95 7.62 25.60
CA TRP A 12 -30.36 6.27 25.44
C TRP A 12 -30.95 5.53 24.24
N ALA A 13 -32.15 5.85 23.82
CA ALA A 13 -32.77 5.28 22.61
C ALA A 13 -32.17 5.84 21.29
N ALA A 14 -31.47 6.98 21.34
CA ALA A 14 -30.86 7.59 20.16
C ALA A 14 -29.44 7.06 19.84
N ALA A 15 -28.87 6.19 20.67
CA ALA A 15 -27.48 5.70 20.52
C ALA A 15 -27.36 4.31 19.85
N SER A 16 -28.48 3.72 19.41
CA SER A 16 -28.44 2.51 18.57
C SER A 16 -28.37 2.89 17.10
N ALA A 17 -27.28 3.54 16.70
CA ALA A 17 -26.87 3.55 15.29
C ALA A 17 -26.49 2.10 14.95
N SER A 18 -27.43 1.35 14.43
CA SER A 18 -27.18 0.03 13.82
C SER A 18 -26.11 0.23 12.78
N ALA A 19 -24.89 -0.21 13.05
CA ALA A 19 -23.90 -0.39 12.01
C ALA A 19 -24.53 -1.40 11.04
N GLU A 20 -25.00 -0.92 9.88
CA GLU A 20 -25.53 -1.81 8.84
C GLU A 20 -24.47 -2.87 8.53
N PRO A 21 -24.86 -4.13 8.38
CA PRO A 21 -23.91 -5.20 8.08
C PRO A 21 -23.20 -4.87 6.77
N ARG A 22 -21.91 -4.55 6.88
CA ARG A 22 -21.03 -4.47 5.71
C ARG A 22 -20.97 -5.87 5.12
N LEU A 23 -21.10 -5.99 3.82
CA LEU A 23 -20.84 -7.23 3.10
C LEU A 23 -19.33 -7.53 3.25
N ILE A 24 -18.94 -8.19 4.33
CA ILE A 24 -17.56 -8.62 4.51
C ILE A 24 -17.41 -9.95 3.78
N VAL A 25 -16.67 -9.92 2.68
CA VAL A 25 -16.35 -11.13 1.93
C VAL A 25 -15.23 -11.88 2.67
N ASN A 26 -15.56 -13.05 3.19
CA ASN A 26 -14.58 -13.93 3.81
C ASN A 26 -13.91 -14.79 2.72
N ILE A 27 -12.69 -14.41 2.32
CA ILE A 27 -11.89 -15.13 1.31
C ILE A 27 -11.35 -16.49 1.83
N ASP A 28 -11.36 -16.72 3.14
CA ASP A 28 -10.96 -17.98 3.74
C ASP A 28 -12.09 -19.03 3.72
N ASN A 29 -13.29 -18.68 3.21
CA ASN A 29 -14.41 -19.59 3.07
C ASN A 29 -14.16 -20.52 1.87
N PRO A 30 -14.15 -21.85 2.04
CA PRO A 30 -13.97 -22.81 0.94
C PRO A 30 -15.04 -22.71 -0.16
N ASN A 31 -16.21 -22.12 0.13
CA ASN A 31 -17.29 -21.84 -0.84
C ASN A 31 -17.23 -20.40 -1.39
N PHE A 32 -16.09 -19.71 -1.22
CA PHE A 32 -15.95 -18.37 -1.75
C PHE A 32 -16.11 -18.37 -3.28
N ARG A 33 -17.03 -17.54 -3.78
CA ARG A 33 -17.12 -17.22 -5.20
C ARG A 33 -16.72 -15.78 -5.45
N LYS A 34 -16.05 -15.52 -6.57
CA LYS A 34 -15.67 -14.18 -6.97
C LYS A 34 -16.92 -13.34 -7.28
N LEU A 35 -16.88 -12.08 -6.85
CA LEU A 35 -17.92 -11.10 -7.19
C LEU A 35 -17.80 -10.69 -8.65
N VAL A 36 -18.92 -10.70 -9.37
CA VAL A 36 -18.96 -10.25 -10.76
C VAL A 36 -18.95 -8.72 -10.78
N VAL A 37 -17.88 -8.13 -11.34
CA VAL A 37 -17.69 -6.70 -11.39
C VAL A 37 -17.64 -6.18 -12.83
N ALA A 38 -18.32 -5.05 -13.09
CA ALA A 38 -18.14 -4.27 -14.30
C ALA A 38 -17.27 -3.03 -14.01
N VAL A 39 -16.33 -2.77 -14.93
CA VAL A 39 -15.49 -1.58 -14.94
C VAL A 39 -15.55 -1.00 -16.35
N PRO A 40 -16.59 -0.23 -16.68
CA PRO A 40 -16.67 0.49 -17.94
C PRO A 40 -15.51 1.48 -18.12
N GLU A 41 -15.28 1.87 -19.36
CA GLU A 41 -14.35 2.96 -19.66
C GLU A 41 -14.80 4.25 -18.93
N LEU A 42 -13.84 4.99 -18.37
CA LEU A 42 -14.15 6.26 -17.71
C LEU A 42 -14.71 7.24 -18.72
N ILE A 43 -15.75 7.96 -18.30
CA ILE A 43 -16.37 9.01 -19.12
C ILE A 43 -15.45 10.22 -19.17
N VAL A 44 -15.23 10.74 -20.38
CA VAL A 44 -14.38 11.91 -20.61
C VAL A 44 -15.24 13.19 -20.55
N ALA A 45 -14.81 14.17 -19.77
CA ALA A 45 -15.48 15.48 -19.67
C ALA A 45 -14.46 16.64 -19.75
N PRO A 46 -14.61 17.58 -20.72
CA PRO A 46 -15.58 17.56 -21.82
C PRO A 46 -15.23 16.48 -22.87
N GLU A 47 -16.21 16.06 -23.63
CA GLU A 47 -16.01 15.12 -24.73
C GLU A 47 -15.11 15.72 -25.81
N GLY A 48 -14.38 14.87 -26.53
CA GLY A 48 -13.62 15.28 -27.74
C GLY A 48 -12.11 15.48 -27.53
N ASP A 49 -11.58 15.32 -26.32
CA ASP A 49 -10.14 15.33 -26.06
C ASP A 49 -9.53 13.91 -26.28
N PRO A 50 -8.74 13.68 -27.37
CA PRO A 50 -8.20 12.36 -27.67
C PRO A 50 -7.19 11.85 -26.62
N GLU A 51 -6.39 12.76 -26.05
CA GLU A 51 -5.42 12.40 -25.01
C GLU A 51 -6.14 11.99 -23.74
N LEU A 52 -7.18 12.74 -23.36
CA LEU A 52 -7.99 12.41 -22.20
C LEU A 52 -8.73 11.08 -22.37
N LYS A 53 -9.17 10.76 -23.61
CA LYS A 53 -9.76 9.47 -23.95
C LYS A 53 -8.77 8.32 -23.79
N GLN A 54 -7.54 8.48 -24.24
CA GLN A 54 -6.49 7.49 -24.02
C GLN A 54 -6.26 7.26 -22.53
N LEU A 55 -6.15 8.32 -21.73
CA LEU A 55 -5.99 8.23 -20.28
C LEU A 55 -7.19 7.58 -19.58
N ALA A 56 -8.41 7.79 -20.08
CA ALA A 56 -9.61 7.13 -19.60
C ALA A 56 -9.54 5.61 -19.81
N THR A 57 -9.12 5.19 -20.99
CA THR A 57 -8.90 3.78 -21.32
C THR A 57 -7.80 3.18 -20.44
N GLU A 58 -6.67 3.85 -20.30
CA GLU A 58 -5.55 3.39 -19.45
C GLU A 58 -5.98 3.24 -17.98
N ALA A 59 -6.77 4.18 -17.45
CA ALA A 59 -7.29 4.11 -16.08
C ALA A 59 -8.22 2.92 -15.88
N SER A 60 -9.11 2.68 -16.84
CA SER A 60 -10.09 1.58 -16.78
C SER A 60 -9.41 0.22 -16.88
N GLU A 61 -8.46 0.07 -17.80
CA GLU A 61 -7.67 -1.16 -17.95
C GLU A 61 -6.81 -1.44 -16.71
N GLU A 62 -6.23 -0.40 -16.11
CA GLU A 62 -5.50 -0.57 -14.86
C GLU A 62 -6.41 -1.05 -13.73
N LEU A 63 -7.61 -0.51 -13.56
CA LEU A 63 -8.57 -1.00 -12.58
C LEU A 63 -8.98 -2.45 -12.82
N LYS A 64 -9.26 -2.84 -14.07
CA LYS A 64 -9.55 -4.23 -14.45
C LYS A 64 -8.40 -5.15 -14.07
N ARG A 65 -7.17 -4.75 -14.38
CA ARG A 65 -5.95 -5.49 -14.04
C ARG A 65 -5.83 -5.71 -12.53
N LEU A 66 -6.02 -4.64 -11.73
CA LEU A 66 -5.94 -4.70 -10.27
C LEU A 66 -7.02 -5.60 -9.68
N PHE A 67 -8.26 -5.50 -10.14
CA PHE A 67 -9.37 -6.32 -9.66
C PHE A 67 -9.19 -7.81 -10.02
N ASN A 68 -8.68 -8.11 -11.21
CA ASN A 68 -8.34 -9.48 -11.58
C ASN A 68 -7.18 -10.04 -10.73
N PHE A 69 -6.18 -9.19 -10.39
CA PHE A 69 -5.01 -9.61 -9.62
C PHE A 69 -5.37 -10.07 -8.21
N CYS A 70 -6.28 -9.40 -7.52
CA CYS A 70 -6.59 -9.73 -6.11
C CYS A 70 -7.39 -11.02 -5.93
N GLY A 71 -7.93 -11.59 -7.00
CA GLY A 71 -8.68 -12.84 -6.96
C GLY A 71 -10.09 -12.74 -6.33
N LEU A 72 -10.48 -11.57 -5.82
CA LEU A 72 -11.80 -11.33 -5.23
C LEU A 72 -12.89 -11.13 -6.29
N PHE A 73 -12.51 -10.57 -7.43
CA PHE A 73 -13.44 -10.18 -8.49
C PHE A 73 -13.30 -11.07 -9.73
N ASN A 74 -14.42 -11.21 -10.42
CA ASN A 74 -14.52 -11.70 -11.79
C ASN A 74 -14.94 -10.52 -12.65
N VAL A 75 -13.96 -9.93 -13.38
CA VAL A 75 -14.21 -8.75 -14.22
C VAL A 75 -14.94 -9.17 -15.47
N MET A 76 -16.16 -8.65 -15.67
CA MET A 76 -16.99 -8.94 -16.83
C MET A 76 -16.39 -8.30 -18.10
N ASP A 77 -16.46 -9.03 -19.20
CA ASP A 77 -16.03 -8.51 -20.50
C ASP A 77 -16.87 -7.29 -20.93
N ALA A 78 -16.19 -6.27 -21.46
CA ALA A 78 -16.83 -5.02 -21.87
C ALA A 78 -17.89 -5.20 -22.97
N ALA A 79 -17.78 -6.23 -23.79
CA ALA A 79 -18.78 -6.56 -24.83
C ALA A 79 -20.15 -6.86 -24.24
N ALA A 80 -20.20 -7.44 -23.03
CA ALA A 80 -21.44 -7.82 -22.35
C ALA A 80 -22.30 -6.62 -21.94
N TYR A 81 -21.73 -5.44 -21.75
CA TYR A 81 -22.43 -4.24 -21.31
C TYR A 81 -22.23 -3.02 -22.23
N LYS A 82 -21.74 -3.24 -23.44
CA LYS A 82 -21.48 -2.17 -24.42
C LYS A 82 -22.72 -1.30 -24.68
N ASP A 83 -23.89 -1.90 -24.75
CA ASP A 83 -25.14 -1.18 -25.04
C ASP A 83 -25.61 -0.32 -23.84
N LEU A 84 -25.32 -0.72 -22.63
CA LEU A 84 -25.62 0.07 -21.43
C LEU A 84 -24.79 1.35 -21.38
N MET A 85 -23.59 1.34 -21.97
CA MET A 85 -22.70 2.49 -21.99
C MET A 85 -23.01 3.53 -23.07
N LYS A 86 -23.84 3.19 -24.08
CA LYS A 86 -24.18 4.14 -25.16
C LYS A 86 -24.90 5.40 -24.66
N ASN A 87 -25.63 5.29 -23.56
CA ASN A 87 -26.40 6.36 -22.97
C ASN A 87 -25.77 6.90 -21.67
N ALA A 88 -24.58 6.44 -21.31
CA ALA A 88 -23.87 6.91 -20.13
C ALA A 88 -23.40 8.35 -20.35
N LYS A 89 -23.78 9.25 -19.44
CA LYS A 89 -23.41 10.67 -19.48
C LYS A 89 -22.36 10.98 -18.41
N ALA A 90 -21.46 11.92 -18.74
CA ALA A 90 -20.62 12.56 -17.76
C ALA A 90 -21.49 13.27 -16.72
N GLY A 91 -21.04 13.26 -15.48
CA GLY A 91 -21.72 13.90 -14.36
C GLY A 91 -22.20 12.90 -13.31
N GLY A 92 -22.47 13.45 -12.17
CA GLY A 92 -22.87 12.71 -10.99
C GLY A 92 -21.88 12.92 -9.84
N SER A 93 -22.46 13.18 -8.67
CA SER A 93 -21.66 13.37 -7.45
C SER A 93 -20.90 12.09 -7.10
N PRO A 94 -19.61 12.14 -6.72
CA PRO A 94 -18.94 10.98 -6.13
C PRO A 94 -19.62 10.48 -4.85
N ALA A 95 -20.52 11.27 -4.29
CA ALA A 95 -21.25 10.93 -3.06
C ALA A 95 -22.59 10.22 -3.30
N GLY A 96 -23.00 10.01 -4.56
CA GLY A 96 -24.30 9.43 -4.89
C GLY A 96 -24.26 8.43 -6.06
N LEU A 97 -25.43 7.89 -6.39
CA LEU A 97 -25.64 6.95 -7.50
C LEU A 97 -26.45 7.57 -8.65
N GLU A 98 -26.58 8.89 -8.64
CA GLU A 98 -27.32 9.62 -9.67
C GLU A 98 -26.76 9.33 -11.06
N GLY A 99 -27.66 9.11 -12.02
CA GLY A 99 -27.31 8.80 -13.41
C GLY A 99 -26.85 7.36 -13.67
N ILE A 100 -26.93 6.48 -12.68
CA ILE A 100 -26.59 5.05 -12.84
C ILE A 100 -27.89 4.23 -12.84
N ASP A 101 -28.17 3.55 -13.94
CA ASP A 101 -29.32 2.63 -14.07
C ASP A 101 -28.96 1.25 -13.49
N LEU A 102 -28.97 1.12 -12.16
CA LEU A 102 -28.62 -0.12 -11.47
C LEU A 102 -29.49 -1.32 -11.88
N PRO A 103 -30.84 -1.19 -12.14
CA PRO A 103 -31.63 -2.31 -12.62
C PRO A 103 -31.11 -2.98 -13.88
N SER A 104 -30.66 -2.21 -14.86
CA SER A 104 -30.09 -2.75 -16.11
C SER A 104 -28.79 -3.51 -15.86
N TRP A 105 -27.91 -3.02 -14.97
CA TRP A 105 -26.70 -3.72 -14.57
C TRP A 105 -27.00 -5.03 -13.80
N LYS A 106 -27.99 -4.99 -12.95
CA LYS A 106 -28.48 -6.19 -12.22
C LYS A 106 -29.01 -7.26 -13.17
N ALA A 107 -29.73 -6.86 -14.23
CA ALA A 107 -30.32 -7.78 -15.20
C ALA A 107 -29.27 -8.61 -15.95
N ILE A 108 -28.05 -8.09 -16.14
CA ILE A 108 -26.93 -8.82 -16.75
C ILE A 108 -26.01 -9.50 -15.72
N GLY A 109 -26.41 -9.54 -14.44
CA GLY A 109 -25.71 -10.28 -13.39
C GLY A 109 -24.49 -9.57 -12.78
N ILE A 110 -24.36 -8.25 -12.94
CA ILE A 110 -23.33 -7.47 -12.28
C ILE A 110 -23.69 -7.30 -10.80
N GLU A 111 -22.72 -7.61 -9.92
CA GLU A 111 -22.86 -7.49 -8.48
C GLU A 111 -22.19 -6.20 -7.97
N SER A 112 -21.06 -5.82 -8.58
CA SER A 112 -20.32 -4.60 -8.28
C SER A 112 -20.10 -3.79 -9.54
N LEU A 113 -20.42 -2.50 -9.50
CA LEU A 113 -20.22 -1.60 -10.64
C LEU A 113 -19.27 -0.48 -10.24
N THR A 114 -18.16 -0.37 -10.96
CA THR A 114 -17.22 0.75 -10.80
C THR A 114 -17.29 1.65 -12.02
N VAL A 115 -17.75 2.87 -11.83
CA VAL A 115 -17.82 3.91 -12.88
C VAL A 115 -16.98 5.12 -12.48
N GLY A 116 -16.55 5.89 -13.45
CA GLY A 116 -15.80 7.10 -13.19
C GLY A 116 -15.85 8.10 -14.33
N GLU A 117 -15.45 9.31 -14.01
CA GLU A 117 -15.28 10.41 -14.94
C GLU A 117 -13.84 10.93 -14.82
N ILE A 118 -13.25 11.28 -15.94
CA ILE A 118 -11.96 11.93 -16.05
C ILE A 118 -12.13 13.29 -16.76
N SER A 119 -11.54 14.32 -16.17
CA SER A 119 -11.55 15.69 -16.71
C SER A 119 -10.20 16.35 -16.49
N ARG A 120 -9.99 17.52 -17.10
CA ARG A 120 -8.81 18.37 -16.89
C ARG A 120 -9.10 19.58 -16.02
N ASP A 121 -8.10 19.95 -15.25
CA ASP A 121 -8.01 21.21 -14.53
C ASP A 121 -6.62 21.81 -14.82
N GLY A 122 -6.53 22.62 -15.86
CA GLY A 122 -5.25 23.04 -16.42
C GLY A 122 -4.45 21.88 -16.98
N LYS A 123 -3.25 21.65 -16.46
CA LYS A 123 -2.38 20.52 -16.82
C LYS A 123 -2.67 19.25 -16.04
N ASP A 124 -3.42 19.36 -14.97
CA ASP A 124 -3.68 18.25 -14.05
C ASP A 124 -5.00 17.56 -14.40
N LEU A 125 -5.14 16.30 -14.01
CA LEU A 125 -6.35 15.52 -14.16
C LEU A 125 -7.21 15.61 -12.89
N GLN A 126 -8.51 15.59 -13.09
CA GLN A 126 -9.50 15.32 -12.06
C GLN A 126 -10.18 13.98 -12.36
N LEU A 127 -10.39 13.18 -11.33
CA LEU A 127 -11.05 11.88 -11.41
C LEU A 127 -12.18 11.84 -10.39
N ALA A 128 -13.38 11.50 -10.83
CA ALA A 128 -14.53 11.26 -9.96
C ALA A 128 -14.94 9.78 -10.10
N MET A 129 -14.72 8.98 -9.05
CA MET A 129 -14.87 7.52 -9.10
C MET A 129 -15.96 7.06 -8.12
N ARG A 130 -16.77 6.09 -8.53
CA ARG A 130 -17.84 5.48 -7.74
C ARG A 130 -17.84 3.97 -7.90
N THR A 131 -17.99 3.25 -6.81
CA THR A 131 -18.29 1.81 -6.82
C THR A 131 -19.58 1.56 -6.04
N ALA A 132 -20.52 0.88 -6.67
CA ALA A 132 -21.81 0.52 -6.12
C ALA A 132 -21.93 -0.98 -5.92
N ASP A 133 -22.61 -1.39 -4.85
CA ASP A 133 -23.26 -2.69 -4.77
C ASP A 133 -24.57 -2.61 -5.58
N VAL A 134 -24.63 -3.34 -6.67
CA VAL A 134 -25.75 -3.29 -7.61
C VAL A 134 -27.01 -3.91 -7.02
N TYR A 135 -26.86 -4.98 -6.21
CA TYR A 135 -28.00 -5.70 -5.64
C TYR A 135 -28.61 -4.96 -4.46
N GLN A 136 -27.78 -4.31 -3.63
CA GLN A 136 -28.26 -3.50 -2.51
C GLN A 136 -28.65 -2.08 -2.92
N GLY A 137 -28.27 -1.64 -4.12
CA GLY A 137 -28.49 -0.26 -4.57
C GLY A 137 -27.70 0.77 -3.74
N LYS A 138 -26.53 0.37 -3.23
CA LYS A 138 -25.77 1.17 -2.27
C LYS A 138 -24.42 1.61 -2.84
N LEU A 139 -24.07 2.88 -2.61
CA LEU A 139 -22.72 3.38 -2.88
C LEU A 139 -21.75 2.82 -1.84
N LEU A 140 -20.75 2.07 -2.27
CA LEU A 140 -19.70 1.50 -1.41
C LEU A 140 -18.49 2.44 -1.28
N VAL A 141 -18.04 2.97 -2.42
CA VAL A 141 -16.90 3.89 -2.47
C VAL A 141 -17.20 5.03 -3.43
N GLY A 142 -17.06 6.25 -2.95
CA GLY A 142 -17.09 7.45 -3.77
C GLY A 142 -15.84 8.30 -3.50
N LYS A 143 -15.07 8.65 -4.53
CA LYS A 143 -13.83 9.42 -4.38
C LYS A 143 -13.64 10.40 -5.53
N LYS A 144 -13.21 11.61 -5.16
CA LYS A 144 -12.68 12.61 -6.10
C LYS A 144 -11.18 12.76 -5.87
N TYR A 145 -10.41 12.69 -6.94
CA TYR A 145 -8.99 13.00 -6.96
C TYR A 145 -8.81 14.26 -7.78
N SER A 146 -8.07 15.22 -7.26
CA SER A 146 -7.74 16.48 -7.93
C SER A 146 -6.23 16.62 -8.04
N LYS A 147 -5.74 17.37 -9.01
CA LYS A 147 -4.32 17.62 -9.24
C LYS A 147 -3.51 16.33 -9.46
N VAL A 148 -4.07 15.42 -10.24
CA VAL A 148 -3.38 14.17 -10.61
C VAL A 148 -2.58 14.43 -11.89
N GLU A 149 -1.25 14.37 -11.79
CA GLU A 149 -0.41 14.37 -12.99
C GLU A 149 -0.61 13.07 -13.77
N GLY A 150 -0.62 13.10 -15.11
CA GLY A 150 -0.85 11.92 -15.96
C GLY A 150 0.05 10.73 -15.61
N LYS A 151 1.35 10.98 -15.32
CA LYS A 151 2.30 9.94 -14.86
C LYS A 151 1.91 9.24 -13.56
N HIS A 152 1.02 9.86 -12.76
CA HIS A 152 0.54 9.32 -11.48
C HIS A 152 -0.86 8.69 -11.59
N LEU A 153 -1.44 8.60 -12.79
CA LEU A 153 -2.78 8.05 -13.03
C LEU A 153 -2.92 6.60 -12.48
N LYS A 154 -2.00 5.72 -12.82
CA LYS A 154 -2.00 4.32 -12.33
C LYS A 154 -1.95 4.25 -10.81
N ARG A 155 -1.19 5.14 -10.16
CA ARG A 155 -1.13 5.21 -8.71
C ARG A 155 -2.45 5.70 -8.09
N ALA A 156 -3.17 6.60 -8.76
CA ALA A 156 -4.51 7.01 -8.33
C ALA A 156 -5.49 5.85 -8.44
N MET A 157 -5.44 5.06 -9.52
CA MET A 157 -6.25 3.86 -9.69
C MET A 157 -5.93 2.80 -8.64
N ALA A 158 -4.66 2.57 -8.33
CA ALA A 158 -4.25 1.65 -7.26
C ALA A 158 -4.83 2.06 -5.90
N ARG A 159 -4.77 3.35 -5.55
CA ARG A 159 -5.38 3.87 -4.31
C ARG A 159 -6.89 3.73 -4.30
N TYR A 160 -7.55 3.89 -5.45
CA TYR A 160 -8.98 3.69 -5.56
C TYR A 160 -9.35 2.21 -5.39
N ALA A 161 -8.64 1.31 -6.07
CA ALA A 161 -8.83 -0.13 -5.95
C ALA A 161 -8.61 -0.63 -4.51
N ASP A 162 -7.64 -0.05 -3.77
CA ASP A 162 -7.44 -0.33 -2.34
C ASP A 162 -8.68 0.01 -1.51
N ARG A 163 -9.35 1.15 -1.81
CA ARG A 163 -10.60 1.52 -1.13
C ARG A 163 -11.75 0.59 -1.44
N VAL A 164 -11.83 0.13 -2.68
CA VAL A 164 -12.85 -0.85 -3.09
C VAL A 164 -12.59 -2.18 -2.37
N LEU A 165 -11.34 -2.64 -2.34
CA LEU A 165 -10.97 -3.87 -1.64
C LEU A 165 -11.27 -3.78 -0.13
N GLU A 166 -10.94 -2.65 0.49
CA GLU A 166 -11.24 -2.38 1.91
C GLU A 166 -12.75 -2.38 2.20
N ALA A 167 -13.57 -1.80 1.28
CA ALA A 167 -15.02 -1.78 1.43
C ALA A 167 -15.64 -3.18 1.44
N TYR A 168 -15.09 -4.12 0.64
CA TYR A 168 -15.56 -5.50 0.58
C TYR A 168 -14.97 -6.42 1.65
N THR A 169 -13.72 -6.20 2.06
CA THR A 169 -13.01 -7.14 2.95
C THR A 169 -12.86 -6.65 4.37
N GLY A 170 -13.07 -5.35 4.62
CA GLY A 170 -12.76 -4.70 5.91
C GLY A 170 -11.26 -4.59 6.20
N LYS A 171 -10.38 -5.02 5.27
CA LYS A 171 -8.93 -4.96 5.42
C LYS A 171 -8.33 -3.96 4.43
N PRO A 172 -7.24 -3.26 4.79
CA PRO A 172 -6.55 -2.37 3.85
C PRO A 172 -6.16 -3.09 2.57
N GLY A 173 -6.31 -2.40 1.43
CA GLY A 173 -5.85 -2.91 0.14
C GLY A 173 -4.32 -2.96 0.04
N ILE A 174 -3.82 -3.65 -0.98
CA ILE A 174 -2.39 -3.92 -1.19
C ILE A 174 -1.81 -3.19 -2.41
N PHE A 175 -2.65 -2.64 -3.29
CA PHE A 175 -2.23 -2.16 -4.62
C PHE A 175 -1.36 -0.91 -4.59
N SER A 176 -1.48 -0.08 -3.56
CA SER A 176 -0.61 1.09 -3.34
C SER A 176 0.63 0.76 -2.50
N SER A 177 0.81 -0.48 -2.08
CA SER A 177 1.99 -0.92 -1.34
C SER A 177 3.21 -1.09 -2.24
N ARG A 178 4.37 -1.23 -1.63
CA ARG A 178 5.64 -1.48 -2.33
C ARG A 178 6.36 -2.67 -1.73
N LEU A 179 7.13 -3.36 -2.56
CA LEU A 179 8.01 -4.43 -2.14
C LEU A 179 9.45 -3.91 -2.07
N VAL A 180 10.20 -4.42 -1.09
CA VAL A 180 11.66 -4.34 -1.09
C VAL A 180 12.21 -5.75 -1.06
N PHE A 181 13.18 -6.04 -1.92
CA PHE A 181 13.73 -7.38 -2.06
C PHE A 181 15.18 -7.36 -2.52
N VAL A 182 15.85 -8.49 -2.34
CA VAL A 182 17.20 -8.74 -2.84
C VAL A 182 17.12 -9.45 -4.18
N GLY A 183 17.78 -8.91 -5.18
CA GLY A 183 17.77 -9.49 -6.53
C GLY A 183 19.04 -9.20 -7.31
N ARG A 184 19.09 -9.73 -8.53
CA ARG A 184 20.08 -9.36 -9.56
C ARG A 184 19.40 -9.37 -10.92
N ARG A 185 19.75 -8.41 -11.78
CA ARG A 185 19.19 -8.35 -13.15
C ARG A 185 19.92 -9.31 -14.12
N VAL A 186 21.21 -9.49 -13.90
CA VAL A 186 22.08 -10.27 -14.78
C VAL A 186 22.89 -11.24 -13.96
N LYS A 187 23.09 -12.47 -14.46
CA LYS A 187 23.97 -13.48 -13.83
C LYS A 187 25.41 -12.93 -13.76
N GLY A 188 26.08 -13.11 -12.64
CA GLY A 188 27.46 -12.67 -12.42
C GLY A 188 27.59 -11.27 -11.77
N VAL A 189 26.57 -10.42 -11.79
CA VAL A 189 26.62 -9.15 -11.06
C VAL A 189 26.25 -9.34 -9.58
N PRO A 190 26.73 -8.46 -8.68
CA PRO A 190 26.39 -8.52 -7.27
C PRO A 190 24.88 -8.42 -7.04
N LYS A 191 24.39 -9.08 -5.99
CA LYS A 191 23.01 -8.89 -5.52
C LYS A 191 22.81 -7.46 -5.06
N GLN A 192 21.68 -6.88 -5.42
CA GLN A 192 21.28 -5.50 -5.07
C GLN A 192 19.95 -5.49 -4.34
N ILE A 193 19.66 -4.38 -3.67
CA ILE A 193 18.34 -4.11 -3.11
C ILE A 193 17.50 -3.42 -4.18
N PHE A 194 16.31 -3.92 -4.40
CA PHE A 194 15.32 -3.35 -5.30
C PHE A 194 14.08 -2.90 -4.53
N VAL A 195 13.47 -1.83 -4.99
CA VAL A 195 12.12 -1.42 -4.62
C VAL A 195 11.25 -1.53 -5.86
N SER A 196 10.06 -2.10 -5.72
CA SER A 196 9.07 -2.24 -6.79
C SER A 196 7.66 -1.89 -6.31
N ASP A 197 6.72 -1.81 -7.24
CA ASP A 197 5.31 -1.84 -6.93
C ASP A 197 4.90 -3.21 -6.34
N PHE A 198 3.67 -3.30 -5.84
CA PHE A 198 3.14 -4.48 -5.12
C PHE A 198 3.22 -5.79 -5.93
N ASP A 199 3.20 -5.71 -7.25
CA ASP A 199 3.22 -6.84 -8.20
C ASP A 199 4.63 -7.14 -8.76
N GLY A 200 5.66 -6.48 -8.24
CA GLY A 200 7.04 -6.61 -8.72
C GLY A 200 7.38 -5.76 -9.93
N SER A 201 6.40 -5.07 -10.53
CA SER A 201 6.63 -4.15 -11.64
C SER A 201 7.41 -2.90 -11.18
N ASN A 202 7.96 -2.15 -12.15
CA ASN A 202 8.73 -0.92 -11.90
C ASN A 202 9.88 -1.08 -10.91
N ALA A 203 10.50 -2.27 -10.86
CA ALA A 203 11.61 -2.55 -9.95
C ALA A 203 12.83 -1.68 -10.28
N VAL A 204 13.27 -0.88 -9.31
CA VAL A 204 14.46 -0.04 -9.39
C VAL A 204 15.49 -0.42 -8.33
N PRO A 205 16.79 -0.48 -8.65
CA PRO A 205 17.83 -0.72 -7.67
C PRO A 205 18.04 0.53 -6.81
N ILE A 206 18.20 0.34 -5.51
CA ILE A 206 18.46 1.41 -4.53
C ILE A 206 19.82 1.30 -3.83
N SER A 207 20.52 0.17 -4.00
CA SER A 207 21.89 -0.03 -3.52
C SER A 207 22.93 0.31 -4.60
N GLY A 208 24.22 0.48 -4.20
CA GLY A 208 25.28 0.98 -5.11
C GLY A 208 25.70 0.05 -6.24
N GLY A 209 25.40 -1.23 -6.19
CA GLY A 209 25.71 -2.20 -7.24
C GLY A 209 27.17 -2.65 -7.37
N LYS A 210 28.11 -2.04 -6.61
CA LYS A 210 29.54 -2.39 -6.65
C LYS A 210 29.86 -3.69 -5.90
N ALA A 211 29.09 -4.00 -4.89
CA ALA A 211 29.22 -5.19 -4.05
C ALA A 211 27.82 -5.69 -3.63
N PRO A 212 27.73 -6.92 -3.05
CA PRO A 212 26.45 -7.43 -2.58
C PRO A 212 25.79 -6.52 -1.55
N ALA A 213 24.45 -6.39 -1.66
CA ALA A 213 23.61 -5.77 -0.66
C ALA A 213 22.50 -6.72 -0.25
N LEU A 214 22.23 -6.81 1.06
CA LEU A 214 21.39 -7.86 1.66
C LEU A 214 20.51 -7.26 2.78
N SER A 215 19.57 -8.07 3.29
CA SER A 215 18.76 -7.79 4.49
C SER A 215 18.06 -6.43 4.48
N PRO A 216 17.24 -6.13 3.46
CA PRO A 216 16.49 -4.89 3.46
C PRO A 216 15.36 -4.89 4.49
N SER A 217 15.06 -3.73 5.06
CA SER A 217 13.95 -3.53 5.99
C SER A 217 13.30 -2.15 5.77
N TRP A 218 11.96 -2.13 5.67
CA TRP A 218 11.18 -0.91 5.58
C TRP A 218 11.05 -0.20 6.93
N SER A 219 11.14 1.14 6.92
CA SER A 219 10.54 1.93 7.99
C SER A 219 9.01 1.76 7.99
N ARG A 220 8.39 1.85 9.15
CA ARG A 220 6.94 1.63 9.30
C ARG A 220 6.08 2.65 8.53
N ASP A 221 6.62 3.85 8.32
CA ASP A 221 5.99 4.91 7.54
C ASP A 221 6.28 4.83 6.02
N GLY A 222 7.07 3.83 5.59
CA GLY A 222 7.40 3.60 4.19
C GLY A 222 8.32 4.65 3.56
N ARG A 223 8.96 5.53 4.37
CA ARG A 223 9.85 6.60 3.87
C ARG A 223 11.26 6.14 3.62
N PHE A 224 11.73 5.15 4.38
CA PHE A 224 13.11 4.69 4.35
C PHE A 224 13.20 3.18 4.17
N VAL A 225 14.31 2.77 3.57
CA VAL A 225 14.77 1.37 3.54
C VAL A 225 16.16 1.31 4.15
N THR A 226 16.36 0.46 5.14
CA THR A 226 17.70 0.10 5.65
C THR A 226 18.14 -1.21 5.01
N TYR A 227 19.44 -1.38 4.78
CA TYR A 227 20.02 -2.59 4.22
C TYR A 227 21.50 -2.70 4.56
N THR A 228 22.06 -3.90 4.49
CA THR A 228 23.49 -4.15 4.63
C THR A 228 24.17 -4.12 3.27
N SER A 229 25.28 -3.40 3.13
CA SER A 229 26.12 -3.36 1.92
C SER A 229 27.56 -3.72 2.24
N PHE A 230 28.20 -4.43 1.32
CA PHE A 230 29.63 -4.81 1.40
C PHE A 230 30.50 -3.90 0.52
N GLU A 231 30.01 -2.75 0.07
CA GLU A 231 30.73 -1.90 -0.90
C GLU A 231 32.05 -1.31 -0.38
N ASP A 232 32.21 -1.19 0.92
CA ASP A 232 33.43 -0.70 1.57
C ASP A 232 34.29 -1.84 2.18
N GLY A 233 34.02 -3.10 1.78
CA GLY A 233 34.72 -4.29 2.25
C GLY A 233 34.25 -4.83 3.60
N ASN A 234 33.58 -4.00 4.41
CA ASN A 234 32.95 -4.38 5.66
C ASN A 234 31.40 -4.45 5.45
N PRO A 235 30.68 -5.37 6.10
CA PRO A 235 29.21 -5.35 6.07
C PRO A 235 28.67 -4.16 6.87
N ASP A 236 28.44 -3.04 6.17
CA ASP A 236 27.97 -1.79 6.73
C ASP A 236 26.46 -1.60 6.55
N LEU A 237 25.85 -0.93 7.51
CA LEU A 237 24.42 -0.61 7.46
C LEU A 237 24.21 0.71 6.72
N PHE A 238 23.35 0.67 5.71
CA PHE A 238 22.94 1.83 4.93
C PHE A 238 21.45 2.14 5.13
N ILE A 239 21.09 3.39 4.89
CA ILE A 239 19.73 3.88 4.82
C ILE A 239 19.52 4.60 3.49
N TYR A 240 18.39 4.32 2.85
CA TYR A 240 17.94 4.95 1.61
C TYR A 240 16.64 5.69 1.86
N GLU A 241 16.54 6.94 1.43
CA GLU A 241 15.34 7.76 1.52
C GLU A 241 14.60 7.76 0.16
N LEU A 242 13.35 7.27 0.15
CA LEU A 242 12.60 7.13 -1.10
C LEU A 242 12.22 8.45 -1.75
N ALA A 243 11.95 9.49 -0.97
CA ALA A 243 11.51 10.78 -1.48
C ALA A 243 12.63 11.50 -2.25
N THR A 244 13.88 11.38 -1.77
CA THR A 244 15.03 12.10 -2.33
C THR A 244 15.92 11.23 -3.21
N GLY A 245 15.76 9.89 -3.13
CA GLY A 245 16.66 8.94 -3.79
C GLY A 245 18.07 8.89 -3.19
N LYS A 246 18.28 9.56 -2.05
CA LYS A 246 19.58 9.62 -1.39
C LYS A 246 19.80 8.41 -0.50
N ARG A 247 21.02 7.90 -0.53
CA ARG A 247 21.52 6.87 0.38
C ARG A 247 22.69 7.38 1.20
N ARG A 248 22.81 6.89 2.40
CA ARG A 248 23.96 7.18 3.27
C ARG A 248 24.26 6.00 4.19
N LYS A 249 25.49 5.91 4.65
CA LYS A 249 25.90 4.96 5.67
C LYS A 249 25.23 5.34 7.00
N LEU A 250 24.59 4.37 7.64
CA LEU A 250 23.93 4.52 8.94
C LEU A 250 24.83 4.03 10.08
N SER A 251 25.52 2.88 9.87
CA SER A 251 26.57 2.37 10.76
C SER A 251 27.65 1.71 9.92
N GLY A 252 28.91 2.05 10.22
CA GLY A 252 30.11 1.46 9.62
C GLY A 252 31.12 1.08 10.72
N ARG A 253 30.61 0.53 11.83
CA ARG A 253 31.44 0.05 12.94
C ARG A 253 32.24 -1.18 12.47
N LYS A 254 33.39 -1.43 13.10
CA LYS A 254 34.21 -2.60 12.80
C LYS A 254 33.39 -3.89 12.99
N GLY A 255 33.61 -4.88 12.12
CA GLY A 255 32.84 -6.12 12.14
C GLY A 255 31.47 -6.01 11.46
N ILE A 256 30.53 -6.85 11.84
CA ILE A 256 29.22 -6.94 11.20
C ILE A 256 28.32 -5.77 11.60
N ASN A 257 27.63 -5.17 10.64
CA ASN A 257 26.52 -4.24 10.84
C ASN A 257 25.37 -4.67 9.94
N SER A 258 24.44 -5.50 10.44
CA SER A 258 23.44 -6.14 9.59
C SER A 258 22.09 -6.37 10.29
N GLY A 259 21.10 -6.85 9.54
CA GLY A 259 19.82 -7.29 10.09
C GLY A 259 18.99 -6.17 10.70
N ALA A 260 19.06 -4.95 10.12
CA ALA A 260 18.34 -3.79 10.65
C ALA A 260 16.82 -4.03 10.70
N ASN A 261 16.21 -3.61 11.80
CA ASN A 261 14.76 -3.60 11.97
C ASN A 261 14.30 -2.31 12.64
N TRP A 262 13.16 -1.78 12.21
CA TRP A 262 12.62 -0.51 12.68
C TRP A 262 11.68 -0.68 13.86
N ALA A 263 11.83 0.18 14.87
CA ALA A 263 10.83 0.31 15.92
C ALA A 263 9.48 0.82 15.34
N PRO A 264 8.35 0.48 15.94
CA PRO A 264 7.02 0.89 15.46
C PRO A 264 6.84 2.40 15.29
N ASN A 265 7.55 3.20 16.07
CA ASN A 265 7.50 4.67 16.06
C ASN A 265 8.48 5.34 15.06
N ASN A 266 9.24 4.57 14.27
CA ASN A 266 10.28 5.01 13.34
C ASN A 266 11.43 5.84 13.96
N LYS A 267 11.56 5.88 15.29
CA LYS A 267 12.60 6.68 15.96
C LYS A 267 13.86 5.91 16.26
N ILE A 268 13.83 4.59 16.18
CA ILE A 268 14.94 3.69 16.51
C ILE A 268 15.03 2.60 15.46
N VAL A 269 16.25 2.24 15.11
CA VAL A 269 16.61 1.07 14.31
C VAL A 269 17.46 0.16 15.18
N ALA A 270 17.04 -1.10 15.33
CA ALA A 270 17.83 -2.15 15.95
C ALA A 270 18.61 -2.90 14.85
N PHE A 271 19.85 -3.30 15.13
CA PHE A 271 20.69 -4.06 14.20
C PHE A 271 21.67 -4.94 14.95
N THR A 272 22.23 -5.92 14.25
CA THR A 272 23.30 -6.77 14.77
C THR A 272 24.66 -6.12 14.48
N GLY A 273 25.49 -5.96 15.52
CA GLY A 273 26.86 -5.51 15.42
C GLY A 273 27.83 -6.49 16.08
N SER A 274 29.10 -6.56 15.60
CA SER A 274 30.12 -7.45 16.19
C SER A 274 31.46 -6.75 16.43
N GLU A 275 31.45 -5.47 16.75
CA GLU A 275 32.66 -4.67 16.93
C GLU A 275 33.55 -5.19 18.07
N GLU A 276 32.97 -5.74 19.13
CA GLU A 276 33.68 -6.25 20.31
C GLU A 276 33.98 -7.76 20.22
N GLY A 277 33.86 -8.36 19.01
CA GLY A 277 34.13 -9.78 18.75
C GLY A 277 32.88 -10.62 18.60
N ASP A 278 32.04 -10.66 19.63
CA ASP A 278 30.74 -11.37 19.57
C ASP A 278 29.65 -10.51 18.95
N ALA A 279 28.65 -11.16 18.37
CA ALA A 279 27.50 -10.46 17.79
C ALA A 279 26.52 -10.03 18.88
N ASP A 280 26.30 -8.73 19.00
CA ASP A 280 25.35 -8.12 19.91
C ASP A 280 24.27 -7.33 19.16
N ILE A 281 23.17 -7.03 19.86
CA ILE A 281 22.14 -6.15 19.35
C ILE A 281 22.47 -4.70 19.74
N TYR A 282 22.47 -3.84 18.73
CA TYR A 282 22.63 -2.41 18.89
C TYR A 282 21.37 -1.67 18.47
N THR A 283 21.18 -0.49 19.02
CA THR A 283 20.14 0.45 18.58
C THR A 283 20.78 1.79 18.22
N LEU A 284 20.19 2.48 17.25
CA LEU A 284 20.58 3.84 16.85
C LEU A 284 19.36 4.60 16.32
N LYS A 285 19.50 5.92 16.18
CA LYS A 285 18.50 6.75 15.53
C LYS A 285 18.65 6.69 14.01
N PRO A 286 17.57 7.00 13.23
CA PRO A 286 17.63 7.04 11.78
C PRO A 286 18.67 8.03 11.19
N ASP A 287 19.12 9.01 11.96
CA ASP A 287 20.21 9.92 11.59
C ASP A 287 21.61 9.31 11.78
N GLY A 288 21.71 8.14 12.39
CA GLY A 288 22.96 7.43 12.71
C GLY A 288 23.50 7.75 14.10
N SER A 289 22.88 8.66 14.83
CA SER A 289 23.32 9.04 16.19
C SER A 289 22.80 8.10 17.28
N GLY A 290 23.40 8.21 18.46
CA GLY A 290 22.90 7.54 19.67
C GLY A 290 23.02 6.02 19.65
N THR A 291 24.06 5.49 18.98
CA THR A 291 24.32 4.04 18.96
C THR A 291 24.56 3.52 20.38
N LYS A 292 23.81 2.49 20.77
CA LYS A 292 23.87 1.83 22.08
C LYS A 292 23.75 0.34 21.94
N ALA A 293 24.61 -0.42 22.66
CA ALA A 293 24.41 -1.86 22.82
C ALA A 293 23.18 -2.11 23.70
N VAL A 294 22.34 -3.05 23.28
CA VAL A 294 21.24 -3.56 24.11
C VAL A 294 21.80 -4.71 24.90
N GLY A 295 22.29 -4.42 26.12
CA GLY A 295 22.93 -5.43 26.95
C GLY A 295 21.98 -6.59 27.29
N TRP A 296 22.42 -7.83 26.95
CA TRP A 296 21.86 -9.02 27.54
C TRP A 296 22.57 -9.24 28.89
N PRO A 297 21.86 -9.40 30.03
CA PRO A 297 22.50 -9.44 31.35
C PRO A 297 23.53 -10.54 31.56
N SER A 298 23.56 -11.57 30.71
CA SER A 298 24.38 -12.79 30.93
C SER A 298 25.77 -12.75 30.29
N SER A 299 26.04 -11.93 29.26
CA SER A 299 27.35 -11.97 28.56
C SER A 299 28.42 -11.08 29.18
N ARG A 300 28.04 -9.95 29.78
CA ARG A 300 28.99 -9.06 30.46
C ARG A 300 29.40 -9.50 31.87
N ALA A 301 28.56 -10.26 32.58
CA ALA A 301 28.89 -10.78 33.91
C ALA A 301 29.94 -11.92 33.85
N ALA A 302 29.93 -12.70 32.77
CA ALA A 302 30.86 -13.83 32.62
C ALA A 302 32.31 -13.44 32.26
N SER A 303 32.53 -12.27 31.65
CA SER A 303 33.88 -11.77 31.35
C SER A 303 34.56 -11.08 32.53
N ALA A 304 33.79 -10.46 33.42
CA ALA A 304 34.34 -9.81 34.61
C ALA A 304 34.81 -10.81 35.69
N THR A 305 34.23 -12.02 35.70
CA THR A 305 34.60 -13.07 36.68
C THR A 305 35.82 -13.90 36.25
N ARG A 306 36.25 -13.87 34.97
CA ARG A 306 37.41 -14.62 34.49
C ARG A 306 38.77 -13.90 34.74
N THR A 307 38.75 -12.62 35.04
CA THR A 307 40.02 -11.86 35.30
C THR A 307 40.43 -11.82 36.76
N SER A 308 39.60 -12.32 37.70
CA SER A 308 39.93 -12.31 39.13
C SER A 308 40.41 -13.68 39.70
N SER A 309 40.48 -14.75 38.91
CA SER A 309 40.90 -16.09 39.40
C SER A 309 42.26 -16.58 38.91
N SER A 310 43.13 -15.72 38.33
CA SER A 310 44.46 -16.08 37.90
C SER A 310 45.58 -15.31 38.62
N ARG A 311 45.37 -14.90 39.88
CA ARG A 311 46.45 -14.45 40.79
C ARG A 311 46.20 -15.01 42.18
N SER A 312 46.70 -16.18 42.44
CA SER A 312 47.14 -16.70 43.73
C SER A 312 48.11 -17.87 43.53
#